data_78862b4f68526387b5c6b9da6d8309a5
#
_entry.id   78862b4f68526387b5c6b9da6d8309a5
#
_cell.length_a   1.000
_cell.length_b   1.000
_cell.length_c   1.000
_cell.angle_alpha   90.00
_cell.angle_beta   90.00
_cell.angle_gamma   90.00
#
_symmetry.space_group_name_H-M   'P 1'
#
loop_
_entity.id
_entity.type
_entity.pdbx_description
1 polymer ?
#
loop_
_entity_poly.entity_id
_entity_poly.type
_entity_poly.pdbx_seq_one_letter_code
_entity_poly.pdbx_strand_id
1 'polypeptide(L)'
;KNNASDLHLSGGVPPMIRVDGDIKRINMPALTHKDVNSMIYDIMNDKQRKDYEEFFETDFSFEIPKLARFRVNAFNQNRGSAAVFRTIPSEILTLDDLGAPSIFKDVSMHPRGIVLVTGPTGSGKSTTLAAMVDYINENKPDHILTIEDPIEFVHESKKSLINQREVHRDTLGFNEALRSALREDPDVVLVGELRDLEAEAMRLRGIEGRPCRVGVQVIGKRISVGAVAIAHVANQLLGRSYFRILREGHRSGYIIVCRITIGVRIHIGAIL
;
A
#
# COMPACT_ATOMS: atom_id res chain seq x y z
N LYS A 1 -9.48 -14.69 17.63
CA LYS A 1 -9.16 -15.80 18.55
C LYS A 1 -8.56 -17.02 17.84
N ASN A 2 -8.82 -17.20 16.52
CA ASN A 2 -8.37 -18.39 15.77
C ASN A 2 -7.21 -18.09 14.82
N ASN A 3 -6.59 -16.91 14.87
CA ASN A 3 -5.52 -16.47 13.98
C ASN A 3 -5.89 -16.61 12.47
N ALA A 4 -7.16 -16.35 12.15
CA ALA A 4 -7.66 -16.46 10.79
C ALA A 4 -7.20 -15.26 9.95
N SER A 5 -6.71 -15.52 8.75
CA SER A 5 -6.34 -14.48 7.78
C SER A 5 -7.55 -13.91 7.04
N ASP A 6 -8.52 -14.78 6.73
CA ASP A 6 -9.69 -14.39 5.96
C ASP A 6 -10.97 -15.01 6.55
N LEU A 7 -12.10 -14.27 6.45
CA LEU A 7 -13.45 -14.77 6.66
C LEU A 7 -14.17 -14.82 5.31
N HIS A 8 -14.81 -15.93 5.01
CA HIS A 8 -15.59 -16.15 3.80
C HIS A 8 -17.06 -16.29 4.16
N LEU A 9 -17.90 -15.43 3.59
CA LEU A 9 -19.34 -15.52 3.67
C LEU A 9 -19.87 -15.87 2.27
N SER A 10 -20.76 -16.88 2.18
CA SER A 10 -21.35 -17.30 0.92
C SER A 10 -22.73 -17.91 1.16
N GLY A 11 -23.70 -17.56 0.32
CA GLY A 11 -25.03 -18.13 0.41
C GLY A 11 -25.04 -19.64 0.26
N GLY A 12 -25.84 -20.33 1.08
CA GLY A 12 -26.03 -21.77 1.05
C GLY A 12 -25.01 -22.59 1.85
N VAL A 13 -24.07 -21.95 2.54
CA VAL A 13 -23.06 -22.63 3.37
C VAL A 13 -22.83 -21.87 4.68
N PRO A 14 -22.34 -22.55 5.74
CA PRO A 14 -21.90 -21.87 6.94
C PRO A 14 -20.74 -20.91 6.65
N PRO A 15 -20.55 -19.84 7.47
CA PRO A 15 -19.35 -19.03 7.40
C PRO A 15 -18.08 -19.88 7.53
N MET A 16 -17.04 -19.50 6.80
CA MET A 16 -15.76 -20.20 6.80
C MET A 16 -14.62 -19.22 7.07
N ILE A 17 -13.57 -19.72 7.72
CA ILE A 17 -12.35 -18.96 7.97
C ILE A 17 -11.15 -19.64 7.34
N ARG A 18 -10.18 -18.88 6.90
CA ARG A 18 -8.87 -19.40 6.48
C ARG A 18 -7.90 -19.32 7.66
N VAL A 19 -7.35 -20.46 8.04
CA VAL A 19 -6.35 -20.59 9.11
C VAL A 19 -5.21 -21.44 8.59
N ASP A 20 -3.98 -20.90 8.62
CA ASP A 20 -2.77 -21.55 8.13
C ASP A 20 -2.87 -22.06 6.67
N GLY A 21 -3.61 -21.33 5.85
CA GLY A 21 -3.86 -21.68 4.44
C GLY A 21 -5.12 -22.52 4.20
N ASP A 22 -5.64 -23.21 5.20
CA ASP A 22 -6.79 -24.10 5.08
C ASP A 22 -8.12 -23.39 5.36
N ILE A 23 -9.17 -23.75 4.61
CA ILE A 23 -10.55 -23.31 4.84
C ILE A 23 -11.22 -24.19 5.87
N LYS A 24 -11.66 -23.60 6.99
CA LYS A 24 -12.37 -24.28 8.09
C LYS A 24 -13.77 -23.70 8.24
N ARG A 25 -14.77 -24.57 8.41
CA ARG A 25 -16.15 -24.14 8.68
C ARG A 25 -16.28 -23.68 10.12
N ILE A 26 -17.00 -22.58 10.31
CA ILE A 26 -17.45 -22.16 11.64
C ILE A 26 -18.70 -23.00 11.99
N ASN A 27 -18.81 -23.40 13.25
CA ASN A 27 -19.97 -24.12 13.75
C ASN A 27 -21.17 -23.17 13.89
N MET A 28 -21.76 -22.82 12.76
CA MET A 28 -22.93 -21.94 12.63
C MET A 28 -23.85 -22.51 11.53
N PRO A 29 -25.15 -22.18 11.55
CA PRO A 29 -26.04 -22.51 10.44
C PRO A 29 -25.56 -22.00 9.09
N ALA A 30 -25.98 -22.65 8.01
CA ALA A 30 -25.74 -22.14 6.66
C ALA A 30 -26.45 -20.78 6.48
N LEU A 31 -25.75 -19.81 5.92
CA LEU A 31 -26.31 -18.49 5.62
C LEU A 31 -27.15 -18.56 4.35
N THR A 32 -28.28 -17.88 4.34
CA THR A 32 -29.05 -17.69 3.10
C THR A 32 -28.40 -16.57 2.25
N HIS A 33 -28.75 -16.51 0.96
CA HIS A 33 -28.38 -15.37 0.13
C HIS A 33 -28.78 -14.02 0.77
N LYS A 34 -30.01 -13.96 1.35
CA LYS A 34 -30.52 -12.75 1.98
C LYS A 34 -29.69 -12.33 3.20
N ASP A 35 -29.26 -13.29 4.00
CA ASP A 35 -28.40 -13.00 5.18
C ASP A 35 -27.07 -12.42 4.72
N VAL A 36 -26.39 -13.06 3.77
CA VAL A 36 -25.11 -12.56 3.25
C VAL A 36 -25.26 -11.18 2.62
N ASN A 37 -26.30 -11.00 1.80
CA ASN A 37 -26.57 -9.70 1.17
C ASN A 37 -26.80 -8.58 2.20
N SER A 38 -27.63 -8.82 3.21
CA SER A 38 -27.86 -7.86 4.29
C SER A 38 -26.58 -7.50 5.02
N MET A 39 -25.78 -8.51 5.42
CA MET A 39 -24.50 -8.28 6.11
C MET A 39 -23.54 -7.43 5.29
N ILE A 40 -23.46 -7.66 3.97
CA ILE A 40 -22.60 -6.90 3.07
C ILE A 40 -23.09 -5.46 2.92
N TYR A 41 -24.42 -5.27 2.72
CA TYR A 41 -25.01 -3.95 2.58
C TYR A 41 -24.89 -3.09 3.84
N ASP A 42 -24.96 -3.71 5.04
CA ASP A 42 -24.86 -2.99 6.31
C ASP A 42 -23.49 -2.30 6.51
N ILE A 43 -22.43 -2.81 5.87
CA ILE A 43 -21.08 -2.25 5.96
C ILE A 43 -20.67 -1.39 4.76
N MET A 44 -21.50 -1.32 3.72
CA MET A 44 -21.26 -0.53 2.52
C MET A 44 -21.83 0.90 2.67
N ASN A 45 -21.11 1.88 2.16
CA ASN A 45 -21.63 3.20 1.90
C ASN A 45 -22.47 3.21 0.61
N ASP A 46 -23.20 4.33 0.35
CA ASP A 46 -24.13 4.42 -0.77
C ASP A 46 -23.45 4.26 -2.14
N LYS A 47 -22.20 4.75 -2.29
CA LYS A 47 -21.42 4.56 -3.52
C LYS A 47 -21.08 3.10 -3.74
N GLN A 48 -20.57 2.42 -2.71
CA GLN A 48 -20.21 1.00 -2.76
C GLN A 48 -21.40 0.10 -3.05
N ARG A 49 -22.59 0.42 -2.49
CA ARG A 49 -23.85 -0.26 -2.81
C ARG A 49 -24.20 -0.12 -4.27
N LYS A 50 -24.11 1.10 -4.81
CA LYS A 50 -24.37 1.38 -6.21
C LYS A 50 -23.38 0.64 -7.13
N ASP A 51 -22.10 0.68 -6.82
CA ASP A 51 -21.08 -0.03 -7.58
C ASP A 51 -21.33 -1.55 -7.56
N TYR A 52 -21.70 -2.11 -6.39
CA TYR A 52 -22.04 -3.52 -6.25
C TYR A 52 -23.29 -3.94 -7.03
N GLU A 53 -24.32 -3.09 -7.09
CA GLU A 53 -25.53 -3.32 -7.89
C GLU A 53 -25.26 -3.24 -9.39
N GLU A 54 -24.36 -2.35 -9.83
CA GLU A 54 -24.03 -2.12 -11.23
C GLU A 54 -23.02 -3.14 -11.77
N PHE A 55 -21.97 -3.45 -11.02
CA PHE A 55 -20.85 -4.27 -11.48
C PHE A 55 -20.86 -5.70 -10.91
N PHE A 56 -21.77 -6.01 -9.98
CA PHE A 56 -21.89 -7.31 -9.29
C PHE A 56 -20.68 -7.66 -8.41
N GLU A 57 -19.72 -6.75 -8.25
CA GLU A 57 -18.55 -6.87 -7.39
C GLU A 57 -18.08 -5.50 -6.93
N THR A 58 -17.47 -5.46 -5.75
CA THR A 58 -16.83 -4.25 -5.24
C THR A 58 -15.77 -4.59 -4.20
N ASP A 59 -14.65 -3.85 -4.24
CA ASP A 59 -13.60 -3.89 -3.23
C ASP A 59 -13.68 -2.64 -2.36
N PHE A 60 -13.60 -2.83 -1.04
CA PHE A 60 -13.57 -1.72 -0.10
C PHE A 60 -12.92 -2.12 1.22
N SER A 61 -12.63 -1.14 2.05
CA SER A 61 -12.20 -1.37 3.43
C SER A 61 -13.23 -0.85 4.42
N PHE A 62 -13.33 -1.49 5.57
CA PHE A 62 -14.09 -0.97 6.70
C PHE A 62 -13.39 -1.29 8.01
N GLU A 63 -13.70 -0.53 9.03
CA GLU A 63 -13.10 -0.66 10.35
C GLU A 63 -14.17 -0.91 11.40
N ILE A 64 -13.90 -1.85 12.29
CA ILE A 64 -14.63 -2.00 13.54
C ILE A 64 -13.76 -1.33 14.62
N PRO A 65 -14.19 -0.18 15.17
CA PRO A 65 -13.39 0.56 16.14
C PRO A 65 -12.91 -0.32 17.30
N LYS A 66 -11.62 -0.22 17.63
CA LYS A 66 -10.96 -0.98 18.70
C LYS A 66 -10.89 -2.50 18.47
N LEU A 67 -11.27 -3.01 17.31
CA LEU A 67 -11.20 -4.43 16.99
C LEU A 67 -10.23 -4.72 15.86
N ALA A 68 -10.55 -4.30 14.64
CA ALA A 68 -9.71 -4.50 13.46
C ALA A 68 -10.25 -3.73 12.25
N ARG A 69 -9.37 -3.53 11.28
CA ARG A 69 -9.71 -3.07 9.93
C ARG A 69 -9.72 -4.27 8.98
N PHE A 70 -10.61 -4.24 8.00
CA PHE A 70 -10.79 -5.33 7.04
C PHE A 70 -10.80 -4.78 5.62
N ARG A 71 -10.12 -5.50 4.72
CA ARG A 71 -10.36 -5.38 3.29
C ARG A 71 -11.44 -6.38 2.90
N VAL A 72 -12.45 -5.91 2.20
CA VAL A 72 -13.60 -6.72 1.77
C VAL A 72 -13.66 -6.74 0.26
N ASN A 73 -13.73 -7.94 -0.31
CA ASN A 73 -14.16 -8.15 -1.68
C ASN A 73 -15.56 -8.79 -1.63
N ALA A 74 -16.56 -8.05 -2.07
CA ALA A 74 -17.94 -8.52 -2.19
C ALA A 74 -18.25 -8.79 -3.67
N PHE A 75 -18.90 -9.92 -3.95
CA PHE A 75 -19.22 -10.34 -5.33
C PHE A 75 -20.46 -11.22 -5.38
N ASN A 76 -21.06 -11.28 -6.56
CA ASN A 76 -22.16 -12.19 -6.84
C ASN A 76 -21.65 -13.49 -7.47
N GLN A 77 -22.26 -14.60 -7.10
CA GLN A 77 -22.02 -15.94 -7.66
C GLN A 77 -23.36 -16.70 -7.81
N ASN A 78 -23.35 -17.92 -8.36
CA ASN A 78 -24.58 -18.66 -8.73
C ASN A 78 -25.57 -18.88 -7.56
N ARG A 79 -25.11 -18.89 -6.31
CA ARG A 79 -25.97 -19.00 -5.12
C ARG A 79 -26.31 -17.65 -4.49
N GLY A 80 -25.97 -16.55 -5.15
CA GLY A 80 -26.19 -15.18 -4.70
C GLY A 80 -24.94 -14.51 -4.15
N SER A 81 -25.11 -13.58 -3.23
CA SER A 81 -24.03 -12.77 -2.69
C SER A 81 -23.00 -13.60 -1.93
N ALA A 82 -21.75 -13.19 -2.05
CA ALA A 82 -20.63 -13.70 -1.30
C ALA A 82 -19.65 -12.56 -0.96
N ALA A 83 -18.86 -12.74 0.10
CA ALA A 83 -17.80 -11.80 0.46
C ALA A 83 -16.62 -12.50 1.11
N VAL A 84 -15.44 -11.94 0.88
CA VAL A 84 -14.19 -12.32 1.55
C VAL A 84 -13.70 -11.12 2.34
N PHE A 85 -13.47 -11.32 3.62
CA PHE A 85 -12.96 -10.32 4.54
C PHE A 85 -11.54 -10.70 4.93
N ARG A 86 -10.57 -9.88 4.57
CA ARG A 86 -9.18 -10.04 4.98
C ARG A 86 -8.86 -9.08 6.12
N THR A 87 -8.35 -9.61 7.22
CA THR A 87 -7.90 -8.77 8.33
C THR A 87 -6.68 -7.97 7.92
N ILE A 88 -6.73 -6.65 8.12
CA ILE A 88 -5.60 -5.75 7.98
C ILE A 88 -4.92 -5.66 9.35
N PRO A 89 -3.59 -5.92 9.44
CA PRO A 89 -2.86 -5.79 10.70
C PRO A 89 -2.99 -4.38 11.27
N SER A 90 -3.28 -4.26 12.56
CA SER A 90 -3.35 -2.97 13.24
C SER A 90 -2.03 -2.55 13.89
N GLU A 91 -1.10 -3.48 14.04
CA GLU A 91 0.20 -3.24 14.66
C GLU A 91 1.27 -3.01 13.59
N ILE A 92 1.99 -1.90 13.72
CA ILE A 92 3.11 -1.55 12.86
C ILE A 92 4.38 -2.01 13.58
N LEU A 93 5.08 -2.97 12.97
CA LEU A 93 6.38 -3.41 13.46
C LEU A 93 7.44 -2.32 13.20
N THR A 94 8.36 -2.15 14.14
CA THR A 94 9.49 -1.23 13.96
C THR A 94 10.52 -1.81 12.99
N LEU A 95 11.42 -0.98 12.48
CA LEU A 95 12.54 -1.45 11.66
C LEU A 95 13.45 -2.42 12.44
N ASP A 96 13.54 -2.25 13.77
CA ASP A 96 14.32 -3.13 14.63
C ASP A 96 13.63 -4.50 14.80
N ASP A 97 12.31 -4.53 15.01
CA ASP A 97 11.52 -5.76 15.08
C ASP A 97 11.60 -6.58 13.78
N LEU A 98 11.70 -5.89 12.64
CA LEU A 98 11.89 -6.51 11.33
C LEU A 98 13.33 -7.00 11.10
N GLY A 99 14.27 -6.69 12.00
CA GLY A 99 15.69 -6.96 11.78
C GLY A 99 16.25 -6.23 10.56
N ALA A 100 15.65 -5.08 10.20
CA ALA A 100 16.04 -4.34 9.00
C ALA A 100 17.44 -3.73 9.16
N PRO A 101 18.30 -3.79 8.12
CA PRO A 101 19.60 -3.14 8.12
C PRO A 101 19.48 -1.63 8.41
N SER A 102 20.52 -1.04 9.04
CA SER A 102 20.54 0.38 9.46
C SER A 102 20.31 1.36 8.30
N ILE A 103 20.63 0.96 7.09
CA ILE A 103 20.41 1.75 5.88
C ILE A 103 18.95 2.18 5.70
N PHE A 104 17.98 1.38 6.18
CA PHE A 104 16.56 1.75 6.14
C PHE A 104 16.26 2.98 6.99
N LYS A 105 16.89 3.05 8.18
CA LYS A 105 16.82 4.23 9.05
C LYS A 105 17.48 5.43 8.38
N ASP A 106 18.66 5.22 7.78
CA ASP A 106 19.42 6.29 7.11
C ASP A 106 18.62 6.89 5.95
N VAL A 107 18.08 6.05 5.04
CA VAL A 107 17.34 6.54 3.88
C VAL A 107 16.00 7.17 4.28
N SER A 108 15.36 6.69 5.35
CA SER A 108 14.15 7.30 5.90
C SER A 108 14.39 8.73 6.37
N MET A 109 15.60 9.04 6.83
CA MET A 109 15.97 10.35 7.35
C MET A 109 16.54 11.30 6.29
N HIS A 110 16.70 10.87 5.03
CA HIS A 110 17.17 11.76 3.97
C HIS A 110 16.21 12.92 3.71
N PRO A 111 16.71 14.15 3.50
CA PRO A 111 15.86 15.33 3.34
C PRO A 111 15.09 15.36 2.01
N ARG A 112 15.53 14.60 1.02
CA ARG A 112 14.92 14.53 -0.32
C ARG A 112 15.37 13.28 -1.07
N GLY A 113 14.57 12.82 -2.00
CA GLY A 113 14.87 11.68 -2.87
C GLY A 113 13.65 10.80 -3.10
N ILE A 114 13.84 9.73 -3.83
CA ILE A 114 12.83 8.69 -4.08
C ILE A 114 13.37 7.38 -3.49
N VAL A 115 12.53 6.69 -2.73
CA VAL A 115 12.78 5.33 -2.23
C VAL A 115 11.81 4.38 -2.93
N LEU A 116 12.32 3.38 -3.62
CA LEU A 116 11.54 2.38 -4.31
C LEU A 116 11.68 1.04 -3.60
N VAL A 117 10.55 0.50 -3.13
CA VAL A 117 10.49 -0.83 -2.50
C VAL A 117 9.85 -1.79 -3.49
N THR A 118 10.60 -2.80 -3.93
CA THR A 118 10.16 -3.75 -4.96
C THR A 118 10.25 -5.18 -4.46
N GLY A 119 9.39 -6.06 -4.98
CA GLY A 119 9.40 -7.47 -4.63
C GLY A 119 8.07 -8.15 -4.97
N PRO A 120 8.00 -9.49 -4.92
CA PRO A 120 6.76 -10.22 -5.14
C PRO A 120 5.72 -9.93 -4.05
N THR A 121 4.47 -10.30 -4.31
CA THR A 121 3.42 -10.26 -3.28
C THR A 121 3.83 -11.11 -2.07
N GLY A 122 3.61 -10.60 -0.87
CA GLY A 122 3.97 -11.28 0.37
C GLY A 122 5.46 -11.16 0.77
N SER A 123 6.28 -10.36 0.07
CA SER A 123 7.70 -10.14 0.44
C SER A 123 7.93 -9.11 1.55
N GLY A 124 6.86 -8.57 2.15
CA GLY A 124 6.97 -7.59 3.23
C GLY A 124 7.16 -6.13 2.79
N LYS A 125 6.88 -5.79 1.53
CA LYS A 125 7.02 -4.42 1.02
C LYS A 125 6.23 -3.39 1.85
N SER A 126 4.94 -3.62 2.00
CA SER A 126 4.06 -2.72 2.75
C SER A 126 4.45 -2.65 4.22
N THR A 127 4.80 -3.78 4.82
CA THR A 127 5.30 -3.84 6.21
C THR A 127 6.58 -3.02 6.38
N THR A 128 7.51 -3.12 5.43
CA THR A 128 8.76 -2.35 5.44
C THR A 128 8.50 -0.85 5.28
N LEU A 129 7.63 -0.46 4.33
CA LEU A 129 7.26 0.93 4.13
C LEU A 129 6.54 1.52 5.34
N ALA A 130 5.63 0.75 5.95
CA ALA A 130 4.96 1.17 7.18
C ALA A 130 5.97 1.40 8.32
N ALA A 131 6.93 0.49 8.50
CA ALA A 131 8.01 0.65 9.48
C ALA A 131 8.89 1.87 9.21
N MET A 132 9.20 2.16 7.94
CA MET A 132 9.98 3.36 7.56
C MET A 132 9.19 4.65 7.81
N VAL A 133 7.89 4.67 7.47
CA VAL A 133 7.01 5.81 7.75
C VAL A 133 6.89 6.04 9.24
N ASP A 134 6.69 4.98 10.02
CA ASP A 134 6.60 5.08 11.47
C ASP A 134 7.90 5.58 12.09
N TYR A 135 9.04 5.14 11.58
CA TYR A 135 10.36 5.64 12.01
C TYR A 135 10.52 7.14 11.74
N ILE A 136 10.05 7.66 10.60
CA ILE A 136 10.03 9.10 10.31
C ILE A 136 9.10 9.81 11.31
N ASN A 137 7.89 9.29 11.49
CA ASN A 137 6.87 9.83 12.38
C ASN A 137 7.33 9.97 13.82
N GLU A 138 8.19 9.07 14.30
CA GLU A 138 8.77 9.14 15.63
C GLU A 138 9.92 10.13 15.76
N ASN A 139 10.65 10.39 14.67
CA ASN A 139 11.92 11.09 14.73
C ASN A 139 11.90 12.50 14.15
N LYS A 140 10.88 12.87 13.34
CA LYS A 140 10.77 14.18 12.68
C LYS A 140 9.41 14.82 12.83
N PRO A 141 9.34 16.15 12.95
CA PRO A 141 8.09 16.90 12.91
C PRO A 141 7.70 17.24 11.44
N ASP A 142 7.59 16.24 10.61
CA ASP A 142 7.30 16.36 9.18
C ASP A 142 5.78 16.20 8.90
N HIS A 143 5.30 16.68 7.74
CA HIS A 143 3.99 16.31 7.21
C HIS A 143 4.13 15.11 6.27
N ILE A 144 3.52 13.99 6.66
CA ILE A 144 3.54 12.74 5.89
C ILE A 144 2.17 12.53 5.26
N LEU A 145 2.12 12.44 3.94
CA LEU A 145 0.92 12.11 3.18
C LEU A 145 1.04 10.71 2.61
N THR A 146 0.05 9.84 2.83
CA THR A 146 -0.02 8.55 2.14
C THR A 146 -1.20 8.50 1.16
N ILE A 147 -1.02 7.82 0.03
CA ILE A 147 -2.03 7.58 -1.00
C ILE A 147 -1.98 6.08 -1.31
N GLU A 148 -3.03 5.34 -0.96
CA GLU A 148 -3.04 3.88 -0.96
C GLU A 148 -4.34 3.31 -1.52
N ASP A 149 -4.32 2.06 -2.00
CA ASP A 149 -5.48 1.36 -2.55
C ASP A 149 -5.48 -0.14 -2.16
N PRO A 150 -6.07 -0.47 -0.98
CA PRO A 150 -6.47 0.35 0.15
C PRO A 150 -5.31 0.67 1.12
N ILE A 151 -5.59 1.43 2.19
CA ILE A 151 -4.65 1.63 3.31
C ILE A 151 -4.38 0.28 3.98
N GLU A 152 -3.10 -0.14 4.00
CA GLU A 152 -2.69 -1.42 4.62
C GLU A 152 -2.31 -1.28 6.09
N PHE A 153 -1.81 -0.12 6.52
CA PHE A 153 -1.46 0.17 7.92
C PHE A 153 -1.96 1.54 8.31
N VAL A 154 -2.65 1.64 9.44
CA VAL A 154 -3.12 2.93 9.97
C VAL A 154 -2.07 3.50 10.91
N HIS A 155 -1.58 4.68 10.59
CA HIS A 155 -0.60 5.40 11.39
C HIS A 155 -1.28 6.44 12.28
N GLU A 156 -0.94 6.45 13.56
CA GLU A 156 -1.26 7.57 14.43
C GLU A 156 -0.19 8.66 14.30
N SER A 157 -0.59 9.94 14.29
CA SER A 157 0.36 11.05 14.31
C SER A 157 1.10 11.08 15.63
N LYS A 158 2.44 11.00 15.60
CA LYS A 158 3.34 11.09 16.77
C LYS A 158 4.03 12.46 16.78
N LYS A 159 5.26 12.56 16.25
CA LYS A 159 5.93 13.85 16.01
C LYS A 159 5.49 14.46 14.68
N SER A 160 5.28 13.62 13.67
CA SER A 160 4.79 14.06 12.38
C SER A 160 3.27 14.19 12.36
N LEU A 161 2.75 15.05 11.48
CA LEU A 161 1.37 15.03 11.05
C LEU A 161 1.24 13.97 9.95
N ILE A 162 0.37 12.97 10.12
CA ILE A 162 0.11 11.96 9.10
C ILE A 162 -1.31 12.12 8.55
N ASN A 163 -1.40 12.27 7.24
CA ASN A 163 -2.65 12.23 6.50
C ASN A 163 -2.62 11.04 5.54
N GLN A 164 -3.54 10.10 5.72
CA GLN A 164 -3.67 8.92 4.88
C GLN A 164 -4.91 9.03 4.02
N ARG A 165 -4.77 8.83 2.71
CA ARG A 165 -5.86 8.90 1.74
C ARG A 165 -6.01 7.56 1.03
N GLU A 166 -7.20 6.99 1.13
CA GLU A 166 -7.56 5.75 0.43
C GLU A 166 -8.21 6.09 -0.91
N VAL A 167 -7.70 5.50 -1.98
CA VAL A 167 -8.28 5.63 -3.32
C VAL A 167 -9.70 5.06 -3.31
N HIS A 168 -10.59 5.69 -4.07
CA HIS A 168 -12.02 5.42 -4.16
C HIS A 168 -12.85 5.74 -2.91
N ARG A 169 -12.23 5.98 -1.75
CA ARG A 169 -12.91 6.44 -0.54
C ARG A 169 -12.68 7.93 -0.27
N ASP A 170 -11.41 8.34 -0.20
CA ASP A 170 -10.99 9.69 0.18
C ASP A 170 -10.52 10.52 -1.02
N THR A 171 -10.31 9.86 -2.15
CA THR A 171 -9.92 10.46 -3.44
C THR A 171 -10.42 9.60 -4.59
N LEU A 172 -10.58 10.22 -5.78
CA LEU A 172 -11.06 9.50 -6.96
C LEU A 172 -10.01 8.57 -7.57
N GLY A 173 -8.73 8.86 -7.35
CA GLY A 173 -7.61 8.07 -7.89
C GLY A 173 -6.27 8.60 -7.42
N PHE A 174 -5.21 7.86 -7.72
CA PHE A 174 -3.84 8.27 -7.42
C PHE A 174 -3.50 9.63 -8.06
N ASN A 175 -3.97 9.85 -9.25
CA ASN A 175 -3.70 11.05 -10.04
C ASN A 175 -4.29 12.32 -9.41
N GLU A 176 -5.52 12.23 -8.96
CA GLU A 176 -6.24 13.32 -8.30
C GLU A 176 -5.60 13.64 -6.96
N ALA A 177 -5.26 12.59 -6.20
CA ALA A 177 -4.58 12.72 -4.92
C ALA A 177 -3.19 13.35 -5.07
N LEU A 178 -2.37 12.92 -6.02
CA LEU A 178 -1.04 13.49 -6.28
C LEU A 178 -1.10 14.96 -6.73
N ARG A 179 -2.10 15.34 -7.55
CA ARG A 179 -2.32 16.76 -7.88
C ARG A 179 -2.67 17.60 -6.66
N SER A 180 -3.46 17.06 -5.76
CA SER A 180 -3.82 17.73 -4.51
C SER A 180 -2.61 17.85 -3.59
N ALA A 181 -1.82 16.79 -3.47
CA ALA A 181 -0.61 16.72 -2.66
C ALA A 181 0.34 17.90 -2.87
N LEU A 182 0.45 18.41 -4.11
CA LEU A 182 1.28 19.58 -4.42
C LEU A 182 0.86 20.87 -3.67
N ARG A 183 -0.37 20.93 -3.16
CA ARG A 183 -0.93 22.07 -2.42
C ARG A 183 -1.09 21.78 -0.93
N GLU A 184 -0.85 20.54 -0.53
CA GLU A 184 -0.99 20.09 0.86
C GLU A 184 0.33 20.24 1.65
N ASP A 185 1.40 20.66 0.98
CA ASP A 185 2.74 20.93 1.53
C ASP A 185 3.36 19.75 2.32
N PRO A 186 3.37 18.52 1.77
CA PRO A 186 3.95 17.39 2.44
C PRO A 186 5.48 17.38 2.35
N ASP A 187 6.14 16.97 3.43
CA ASP A 187 7.58 16.67 3.45
C ASP A 187 7.86 15.25 2.94
N VAL A 188 6.91 14.33 3.16
CA VAL A 188 7.00 12.93 2.76
C VAL A 188 5.70 12.51 2.07
N VAL A 189 5.82 11.87 0.92
CA VAL A 189 4.68 11.25 0.24
C VAL A 189 4.94 9.76 0.09
N LEU A 190 4.04 8.92 0.62
CA LEU A 190 3.98 7.50 0.33
C LEU A 190 2.93 7.26 -0.76
N VAL A 191 3.33 6.59 -1.85
CA VAL A 191 2.41 6.08 -2.86
C VAL A 191 2.40 4.56 -2.77
N GLY A 192 1.27 3.97 -2.37
CA GLY A 192 1.17 2.57 -2.03
C GLY A 192 1.39 1.62 -3.21
N GLU A 193 0.96 2.00 -4.41
CA GLU A 193 1.11 1.17 -5.60
C GLU A 193 1.26 2.03 -6.87
N LEU A 194 2.22 1.68 -7.71
CA LEU A 194 2.36 2.25 -9.05
C LEU A 194 1.98 1.20 -10.09
N ARG A 195 0.77 1.30 -10.62
CA ARG A 195 0.27 0.39 -11.67
C ARG A 195 0.59 0.89 -13.06
N ASP A 196 0.66 2.20 -13.24
CA ASP A 196 0.95 2.87 -14.53
C ASP A 196 2.10 3.87 -14.35
N LEU A 197 3.33 3.35 -14.55
CA LEU A 197 4.57 4.09 -14.31
C LEU A 197 4.74 5.34 -15.18
N GLU A 198 4.17 5.37 -16.39
CA GLU A 198 4.36 6.50 -17.30
C GLU A 198 3.50 7.71 -16.92
N ALA A 199 2.26 7.49 -16.56
CA ALA A 199 1.34 8.56 -16.17
C ALA A 199 1.70 9.17 -14.81
N GLU A 200 2.12 8.34 -13.85
CA GLU A 200 2.44 8.77 -12.50
C GLU A 200 3.83 9.40 -12.38
N ALA A 201 4.82 8.87 -13.08
CA ALA A 201 6.16 9.48 -13.13
C ALA A 201 6.17 10.86 -13.80
N MET A 202 5.33 11.09 -14.82
CA MET A 202 5.17 12.42 -15.41
C MET A 202 4.59 13.45 -14.45
N ARG A 203 3.84 13.00 -13.44
CA ARG A 203 3.20 13.88 -12.43
C ARG A 203 4.09 14.16 -11.26
N LEU A 204 4.99 13.26 -10.91
CA LEU A 204 6.07 13.53 -9.96
C LEU A 204 6.98 14.68 -10.42
N ARG A 205 7.01 14.99 -11.74
CA ARG A 205 7.66 16.22 -12.28
C ARG A 205 7.07 17.51 -11.70
N GLY A 206 5.80 17.53 -11.34
CA GLY A 206 5.18 18.68 -10.69
C GLY A 206 5.70 18.94 -9.28
N ILE A 207 6.35 17.95 -8.64
CA ILE A 207 6.96 18.05 -7.31
C ILE A 207 8.38 18.64 -7.41
N GLU A 208 8.96 18.79 -8.61
CA GLU A 208 10.34 19.26 -8.84
C GLU A 208 10.68 20.63 -8.26
N GLY A 209 9.70 21.42 -7.84
CA GLY A 209 9.95 22.74 -7.23
C GLY A 209 10.09 22.74 -5.71
N ARG A 210 9.80 21.62 -5.01
CA ARG A 210 9.80 21.53 -3.54
C ARG A 210 10.61 20.33 -3.07
N PRO A 211 11.36 20.44 -1.96
CA PRO A 211 12.09 19.31 -1.39
C PRO A 211 11.13 18.36 -0.67
N CYS A 212 10.60 17.36 -1.37
CA CYS A 212 9.77 16.34 -0.75
C CYS A 212 10.42 14.95 -0.95
N ARG A 213 10.14 14.03 -0.01
CA ARG A 213 10.56 12.63 -0.07
C ARG A 213 9.39 11.80 -0.57
N VAL A 214 9.60 10.95 -1.56
CA VAL A 214 8.58 10.06 -2.09
C VAL A 214 8.97 8.61 -1.84
N GLY A 215 8.13 7.91 -1.08
CA GLY A 215 8.20 6.46 -0.94
C GLY A 215 7.20 5.81 -1.90
N VAL A 216 7.67 4.88 -2.71
CA VAL A 216 6.83 4.24 -3.72
C VAL A 216 6.97 2.74 -3.67
N GLN A 217 5.84 2.04 -3.62
CA GLN A 217 5.79 0.60 -3.76
C GLN A 217 5.56 0.22 -5.23
N VAL A 218 6.49 -0.54 -5.82
CA VAL A 218 6.33 -1.08 -7.17
C VAL A 218 5.98 -2.56 -7.10
N ILE A 219 4.83 -2.95 -7.67
CA ILE A 219 4.41 -4.34 -7.78
C ILE A 219 4.76 -4.85 -9.18
N GLY A 220 5.70 -5.80 -9.31
CA GLY A 220 6.05 -6.41 -10.58
C GLY A 220 6.57 -7.84 -10.43
N LYS A 221 6.11 -8.75 -11.30
CA LYS A 221 6.58 -10.15 -11.35
C LYS A 221 7.94 -10.33 -12.03
N ARG A 222 8.46 -9.32 -12.75
CA ARG A 222 9.74 -9.38 -13.46
C ARG A 222 10.55 -8.09 -13.24
N ILE A 223 11.62 -8.21 -12.55
CA ILE A 223 12.57 -7.14 -12.20
C ILE A 223 13.20 -6.48 -13.44
N SER A 224 13.33 -7.20 -14.56
CA SER A 224 13.95 -6.70 -15.78
C SER A 224 13.18 -5.54 -16.43
N VAL A 225 11.86 -5.57 -16.39
CA VAL A 225 11.02 -4.52 -16.98
C VAL A 225 10.89 -3.33 -16.03
N GLY A 226 10.70 -3.59 -14.74
CA GLY A 226 10.60 -2.52 -13.74
C GLY A 226 11.89 -1.71 -13.59
N ALA A 227 13.05 -2.38 -13.53
CA ALA A 227 14.35 -1.70 -13.41
C ALA A 227 14.67 -0.88 -14.66
N VAL A 228 14.33 -1.34 -15.86
CA VAL A 228 14.53 -0.60 -17.11
C VAL A 228 13.56 0.58 -17.21
N ALA A 229 12.29 0.41 -16.82
CA ALA A 229 11.32 1.49 -16.79
C ALA A 229 11.70 2.57 -15.76
N ILE A 230 12.12 2.18 -14.57
CA ILE A 230 12.62 3.09 -13.54
C ILE A 230 13.89 3.81 -14.02
N ALA A 231 14.83 3.11 -14.66
CA ALA A 231 16.02 3.69 -15.24
C ALA A 231 15.69 4.67 -16.39
N HIS A 232 14.69 4.33 -17.20
CA HIS A 232 14.24 5.20 -18.29
C HIS A 232 13.55 6.46 -17.75
N VAL A 233 12.68 6.33 -16.78
CA VAL A 233 11.99 7.45 -16.11
C VAL A 233 12.99 8.33 -15.37
N ALA A 234 13.92 7.76 -14.62
CA ALA A 234 14.96 8.52 -13.95
C ALA A 234 15.90 9.21 -14.94
N ASN A 235 16.26 8.58 -16.08
CA ASN A 235 17.02 9.23 -17.15
C ASN A 235 16.26 10.37 -17.83
N GLN A 236 14.97 10.22 -18.06
CA GLN A 236 14.14 11.30 -18.63
C GLN A 236 13.93 12.45 -17.65
N LEU A 237 13.76 12.16 -16.35
CA LEU A 237 13.54 13.16 -15.31
C LEU A 237 14.80 13.92 -14.91
N LEU A 238 15.97 13.28 -14.95
CA LEU A 238 17.18 13.77 -14.30
C LEU A 238 18.31 14.14 -15.28
N GLY A 239 18.12 13.92 -16.57
CA GLY A 239 19.14 14.19 -17.59
C GLY A 239 20.49 13.55 -17.23
N ARG A 240 20.92 12.54 -17.93
CA ARG A 240 22.21 11.84 -17.82
C ARG A 240 22.66 11.54 -16.37
N SER A 241 22.09 10.50 -15.81
CA SER A 241 22.52 9.97 -14.52
C SER A 241 22.89 8.49 -14.63
N TYR A 242 23.99 8.12 -14.03
CA TYR A 242 24.49 6.74 -14.07
C TYR A 242 23.74 5.88 -13.04
N PHE A 243 23.17 4.77 -13.50
CA PHE A 243 22.58 3.75 -12.66
C PHE A 243 23.59 2.64 -12.37
N ARG A 244 23.78 2.30 -11.11
CA ARG A 244 24.48 1.09 -10.69
C ARG A 244 23.52 0.22 -9.88
N ILE A 245 23.08 -0.89 -10.49
CA ILE A 245 22.29 -1.91 -9.81
C ILE A 245 23.29 -2.82 -9.10
N LEU A 246 23.28 -2.82 -7.77
CA LEU A 246 24.02 -3.78 -6.98
C LEU A 246 23.12 -5.02 -6.80
N ARG A 247 23.61 -6.16 -7.31
CA ARG A 247 22.96 -7.47 -7.19
C ARG A 247 23.69 -8.26 -6.12
N GLU A 248 23.09 -8.43 -4.96
CA GLU A 248 23.52 -9.44 -4.00
C GLU A 248 22.43 -10.50 -3.84
N GLY A 249 22.87 -11.76 -3.81
CA GLY A 249 22.06 -12.92 -4.11
C GLY A 249 21.13 -13.39 -3.00
N HIS A 250 20.18 -14.18 -3.42
CA HIS A 250 19.20 -15.04 -2.73
C HIS A 250 17.95 -14.42 -2.11
N ARG A 251 16.82 -14.73 -2.81
CA ARG A 251 15.42 -14.80 -2.36
C ARG A 251 14.81 -13.55 -1.73
N SER A 252 13.92 -12.94 -2.52
CA SER A 252 12.86 -12.03 -2.11
C SER A 252 13.22 -10.56 -1.82
N GLY A 253 12.97 -9.72 -2.81
CA GLY A 253 12.84 -8.27 -2.65
C GLY A 253 14.10 -7.46 -2.96
N TYR A 254 13.90 -6.30 -3.62
CA TYR A 254 14.96 -5.32 -3.84
C TYR A 254 14.47 -3.98 -3.32
N ILE A 255 15.32 -3.25 -2.62
CA ILE A 255 15.12 -1.83 -2.33
C ILE A 255 16.08 -1.06 -3.23
N ILE A 256 15.51 -0.19 -4.03
CA ILE A 256 16.25 0.73 -4.89
C ILE A 256 16.11 2.11 -4.27
N VAL A 257 17.19 2.65 -3.74
CA VAL A 257 17.23 4.00 -3.21
C VAL A 257 17.86 4.92 -4.26
N CYS A 258 17.05 5.86 -4.76
CA CYS A 258 17.54 6.91 -5.63
C CYS A 258 17.69 8.20 -4.83
N ARG A 259 18.92 8.63 -4.59
CA ARG A 259 19.20 9.95 -4.03
C ARG A 259 19.30 10.95 -5.16
N ILE A 260 18.32 11.86 -5.28
CA ILE A 260 18.39 12.96 -6.22
C ILE A 260 19.12 14.11 -5.52
N THR A 261 20.33 14.40 -5.98
CA THR A 261 21.04 15.63 -5.60
C THR A 261 21.03 16.54 -6.82
N ILE A 262 20.44 17.71 -6.71
CA ILE A 262 20.54 18.74 -7.75
C ILE A 262 22.00 19.18 -7.78
N GLY A 263 22.71 18.80 -8.83
CA GLY A 263 24.16 18.98 -8.99
C GLY A 263 24.98 17.77 -8.47
N VAL A 264 25.15 16.76 -9.35
CA VAL A 264 26.17 15.70 -9.30
C VAL A 264 26.05 14.62 -8.18
N ARG A 265 25.64 13.46 -8.60
CA ARG A 265 25.68 12.08 -8.07
C ARG A 265 24.40 11.52 -7.49
N ILE A 266 23.87 10.55 -8.23
CA ILE A 266 22.89 9.59 -7.75
C ILE A 266 23.64 8.41 -7.15
N HIS A 267 23.31 8.06 -5.92
CA HIS A 267 23.73 6.80 -5.32
C HIS A 267 22.52 5.88 -5.26
N ILE A 268 22.63 4.75 -5.93
CA ILE A 268 21.63 3.68 -5.85
C ILE A 268 22.23 2.59 -4.99
N GLY A 269 21.58 2.28 -3.88
CA GLY A 269 21.84 1.11 -3.07
C GLY A 269 20.69 0.14 -3.20
N ALA A 270 20.94 -1.09 -3.61
CA ALA A 270 19.99 -2.18 -3.47
C ALA A 270 20.41 -2.98 -2.24
N ILE A 271 19.50 -3.21 -1.30
CA ILE A 271 19.76 -4.03 -0.13
C ILE A 271 18.61 -5.01 -0.01
N LEU A 272 18.96 -6.24 0.19
CA LEU A 272 18.11 -7.41 0.39
C LEU A 272 17.56 -7.43 1.81
#